data_517e3b8c3fdaefe3cd7ad5d7de2b6181
#
_entry.id   517e3b8c3fdaefe3cd7ad5d7de2b6181
#
_cell.length_a   1.000
_cell.length_b   1.000
_cell.length_c   1.000
_cell.angle_alpha   90.00
_cell.angle_beta   90.00
_cell.angle_gamma   90.00
#
_symmetry.space_group_name_H-M   'P 1'
#
loop_
_entity.id
_entity.type
_entity.pdbx_description
1 polymer ?
#
loop_
_entity_poly.entity_id
_entity_poly.type
_entity_poly.pdbx_seq_one_letter_code
_entity_poly.pdbx_strand_id
1 'polypeptide(L)'
;MPASLKALMDRTLPLSNMAMQKVGDRYEHVGQADFSHLKYLMICGCGFPNSRKNFEPAVMQFKLCFPGDHTIITVPESPMFNAIEAAAVTVPRLELIKQAGRQYAEKGEIEASLLAEITSPMIPEEQYAAIVNSGV
;
A
#
# COMPACT_ATOMS: atom_id res chain seq x y z
N MET A 1 -3.64 2.06 -10.36
CA MET A 1 -2.22 2.40 -10.51
C MET A 1 -2.10 3.83 -11.02
N PRO A 2 -1.27 4.71 -10.42
CA PRO A 2 -1.02 6.05 -10.94
C PRO A 2 -0.41 6.03 -12.34
N ALA A 3 -0.77 6.99 -13.19
CA ALA A 3 -0.30 7.05 -14.57
C ALA A 3 1.24 7.19 -14.67
N SER A 4 1.85 7.94 -13.75
CA SER A 4 3.31 8.09 -13.67
C SER A 4 4.02 6.77 -13.37
N LEU A 5 3.47 5.96 -12.46
CA LEU A 5 4.03 4.64 -12.15
C LEU A 5 3.90 3.71 -13.35
N LYS A 6 2.74 3.72 -14.04
CA LYS A 6 2.58 2.93 -15.27
C LYS A 6 3.60 3.33 -16.34
N ALA A 7 3.78 4.64 -16.57
CA ALA A 7 4.76 5.14 -17.54
C ALA A 7 6.21 4.74 -17.17
N LEU A 8 6.55 4.72 -15.88
CA LEU A 8 7.84 4.21 -15.42
C LEU A 8 7.99 2.72 -15.75
N MET A 9 6.99 1.91 -15.44
CA MET A 9 7.00 0.47 -15.72
C MET A 9 7.13 0.18 -17.22
N ASP A 10 6.39 0.91 -18.06
CA ASP A 10 6.50 0.75 -19.53
C ASP A 10 7.93 1.07 -20.01
N ARG A 11 8.62 2.02 -19.38
CA ARG A 11 10.04 2.35 -19.69
C ARG A 11 11.04 1.32 -19.17
N THR A 12 10.66 0.47 -18.21
CA THR A 12 11.52 -0.61 -17.72
C THR A 12 11.42 -1.90 -18.55
N LEU A 13 10.43 -2.00 -19.45
CA LEU A 13 10.29 -3.16 -20.33
C LEU A 13 11.57 -3.53 -21.11
N PRO A 14 12.37 -2.58 -21.64
CA PRO A 14 13.63 -2.92 -22.29
C PRO A 14 14.67 -3.57 -21.37
N LEU A 15 14.49 -3.50 -20.06
CA LEU A 15 15.34 -4.18 -19.08
C LEU A 15 14.95 -5.65 -18.88
N SER A 16 13.87 -6.10 -19.53
CA SER A 16 13.45 -7.50 -19.55
C SER A 16 14.06 -8.23 -20.75
N ASN A 17 14.39 -9.49 -20.55
CA ASN A 17 14.78 -10.39 -21.65
C ASN A 17 13.50 -11.03 -22.23
N MET A 18 13.50 -11.34 -23.53
CA MET A 18 12.40 -12.11 -24.15
C MET A 18 12.36 -13.57 -23.70
N ALA A 19 13.46 -14.09 -23.13
CA ALA A 19 13.49 -15.43 -22.56
C ALA A 19 12.53 -15.52 -21.35
N MET A 20 11.86 -16.65 -21.25
CA MET A 20 10.95 -16.95 -20.15
C MET A 20 11.47 -18.11 -19.31
N GLN A 21 11.27 -18.03 -18.01
CA GLN A 21 11.53 -19.12 -17.07
C GLN A 21 10.27 -19.46 -16.29
N LYS A 22 10.15 -20.71 -15.86
CA LYS A 22 9.06 -21.15 -15.00
C LYS A 22 9.39 -20.81 -13.55
N VAL A 23 8.50 -20.08 -12.87
CA VAL A 23 8.59 -19.73 -11.47
C VAL A 23 7.31 -20.20 -10.76
N GLY A 24 7.38 -21.30 -10.04
CA GLY A 24 6.20 -21.95 -9.45
C GLY A 24 5.25 -22.45 -10.55
N ASP A 25 4.04 -21.91 -10.59
CA ASP A 25 2.97 -22.26 -11.52
C ASP A 25 2.83 -21.32 -12.72
N ARG A 26 3.68 -20.29 -12.82
CA ARG A 26 3.65 -19.28 -13.90
C ARG A 26 4.98 -19.15 -14.63
N TYR A 27 4.94 -18.49 -15.78
CA TYR A 27 6.13 -18.07 -16.51
C TYR A 27 6.40 -16.59 -16.29
N GLU A 28 7.66 -16.23 -16.15
CA GLU A 28 8.13 -14.86 -16.01
C GLU A 28 9.26 -14.58 -17.01
N HIS A 29 9.38 -13.34 -17.47
CA HIS A 29 10.53 -12.93 -18.25
C HIS A 29 11.79 -12.87 -17.38
N VAL A 30 12.89 -13.37 -17.88
CA VAL A 30 14.19 -13.26 -17.22
C VAL A 30 14.63 -11.79 -17.25
N GLY A 31 14.82 -11.17 -16.09
CA GLY A 31 15.35 -9.81 -16.00
C GLY A 31 16.80 -9.73 -16.51
N GLN A 32 17.17 -8.59 -17.07
CA GLN A 32 18.57 -8.30 -17.42
C GLN A 32 19.40 -7.83 -16.24
N ALA A 33 18.73 -7.41 -15.16
CA ALA A 33 19.35 -6.96 -13.91
C ALA A 33 18.83 -7.78 -12.74
N ASP A 34 19.67 -7.98 -11.74
CA ASP A 34 19.26 -8.60 -10.49
C ASP A 34 18.58 -7.57 -9.57
N PHE A 35 17.27 -7.72 -9.39
CA PHE A 35 16.45 -6.92 -8.48
C PHE A 35 16.09 -7.65 -7.19
N SER A 36 16.67 -8.83 -6.92
CA SER A 36 16.36 -9.66 -5.77
C SER A 36 16.64 -8.97 -4.42
N HIS A 37 17.53 -7.97 -4.42
CA HIS A 37 17.85 -7.16 -3.25
C HIS A 37 16.82 -6.04 -2.96
N LEU A 38 15.90 -5.77 -3.89
CA LEU A 38 14.88 -4.74 -3.71
C LEU A 38 13.76 -5.22 -2.79
N LYS A 39 13.36 -4.35 -1.89
CA LYS A 39 12.16 -4.49 -1.07
C LYS A 39 11.12 -3.49 -1.56
N TYR A 40 9.89 -3.94 -1.67
CA TYR A 40 8.80 -3.13 -2.21
C TYR A 40 7.85 -2.70 -1.11
N LEU A 41 7.64 -1.41 -0.97
CA LEU A 41 6.70 -0.81 -0.03
C LEU A 41 5.53 -0.16 -0.78
N MET A 42 4.31 -0.59 -0.47
CA MET A 42 3.08 0.05 -0.93
C MET A 42 2.39 0.73 0.23
N ILE A 43 2.05 2.01 0.07
CA ILE A 43 1.15 2.73 0.97
C ILE A 43 -0.09 3.12 0.17
N CYS A 44 -1.26 2.72 0.61
CA CYS A 44 -2.51 2.93 -0.11
C CYS A 44 -3.61 3.40 0.84
N GLY A 45 -4.25 4.52 0.52
CA GLY A 45 -5.42 5.03 1.24
C GLY A 45 -6.71 4.81 0.47
N CYS A 46 -7.83 4.72 1.18
CA CYS A 46 -9.17 4.74 0.59
C CYS A 46 -10.14 5.59 1.40
N GLY A 47 -11.23 6.01 0.75
CA GLY A 47 -12.31 6.78 1.36
C GLY A 47 -13.38 5.93 2.05
N PHE A 48 -13.13 4.66 2.32
CA PHE A 48 -14.08 3.78 3.01
C PHE A 48 -13.69 3.58 4.48
N PRO A 49 -14.66 3.24 5.35
CA PRO A 49 -14.43 3.13 6.79
C PRO A 49 -13.58 1.91 7.20
N ASN A 50 -13.39 0.94 6.28
CA ASN A 50 -12.57 -0.24 6.57
C ASN A 50 -11.79 -0.70 5.33
N SER A 51 -10.84 -1.59 5.56
CA SER A 51 -9.94 -2.11 4.51
C SER A 51 -10.52 -3.26 3.69
N ARG A 52 -11.59 -3.92 4.17
CA ARG A 52 -12.12 -5.13 3.53
C ARG A 52 -12.70 -4.85 2.16
N LYS A 53 -12.31 -5.63 1.16
CA LYS A 53 -12.74 -5.55 -0.24
C LYS A 53 -12.42 -4.23 -0.95
N ASN A 54 -11.62 -3.35 -0.31
CA ASN A 54 -11.27 -2.05 -0.86
C ASN A 54 -9.84 -2.01 -1.42
N PHE A 55 -8.93 -2.80 -0.85
CA PHE A 55 -7.51 -2.76 -1.22
C PHE A 55 -7.03 -4.00 -1.98
N GLU A 56 -7.75 -5.12 -1.95
CA GLU A 56 -7.32 -6.39 -2.53
C GLU A 56 -6.94 -6.29 -4.02
N PRO A 57 -7.72 -5.60 -4.89
CA PRO A 57 -7.32 -5.46 -6.28
C PRO A 57 -6.01 -4.69 -6.47
N ALA A 58 -5.80 -3.62 -5.69
CA ALA A 58 -4.58 -2.82 -5.74
C ALA A 58 -3.38 -3.61 -5.20
N VAL A 59 -3.56 -4.33 -4.10
CA VAL A 59 -2.54 -5.20 -3.50
C VAL A 59 -2.17 -6.33 -4.45
N MET A 60 -3.16 -6.99 -5.07
CA MET A 60 -2.91 -8.05 -6.04
C MET A 60 -2.12 -7.51 -7.25
N GLN A 61 -2.55 -6.38 -7.81
CA GLN A 61 -1.84 -5.74 -8.91
C GLN A 61 -0.39 -5.41 -8.54
N PHE A 62 -0.17 -4.83 -7.34
CA PHE A 62 1.16 -4.48 -6.86
C PHE A 62 2.07 -5.71 -6.76
N LYS A 63 1.59 -6.78 -6.14
CA LYS A 63 2.35 -8.03 -5.99
C LYS A 63 2.68 -8.71 -7.32
N LEU A 64 1.80 -8.60 -8.31
CA LEU A 64 2.05 -9.14 -9.64
C LEU A 64 3.07 -8.31 -10.43
N CYS A 65 3.07 -6.98 -10.24
CA CYS A 65 3.98 -6.08 -10.93
C CYS A 65 5.40 -6.06 -10.34
N PHE A 66 5.52 -6.33 -9.05
CA PHE A 66 6.79 -6.25 -8.31
C PHE A 66 7.01 -7.57 -7.56
N PRO A 67 7.54 -8.61 -8.21
CA PRO A 67 7.79 -9.90 -7.55
C PRO A 67 8.91 -9.74 -6.50
N GLY A 68 8.74 -10.38 -5.32
CA GLY A 68 9.70 -10.34 -4.21
C GLY A 68 9.06 -10.01 -2.87
N ASP A 69 9.82 -9.42 -1.96
CA ASP A 69 9.35 -9.06 -0.62
C ASP A 69 8.52 -7.79 -0.66
N HIS A 70 7.30 -7.87 -0.11
CA HIS A 70 6.36 -6.75 -0.08
C HIS A 70 5.99 -6.37 1.35
N THR A 71 6.05 -5.09 1.63
CA THR A 71 5.41 -4.49 2.80
C THR A 71 4.24 -3.63 2.33
N ILE A 72 3.05 -3.85 2.89
CA ILE A 72 1.83 -3.17 2.46
C ILE A 72 1.20 -2.47 3.66
N ILE A 73 1.02 -1.16 3.54
CA ILE A 73 0.31 -0.32 4.50
C ILE A 73 -0.97 0.15 3.85
N THR A 74 -2.12 -0.25 4.38
CA THR A 74 -3.43 0.21 3.95
C THR A 74 -4.02 1.14 5.00
N VAL A 75 -4.54 2.30 4.57
CA VAL A 75 -5.08 3.32 5.45
C VAL A 75 -6.53 3.61 5.05
N PRO A 76 -7.52 3.09 5.79
CA PRO A 76 -8.92 3.46 5.60
C PRO A 76 -9.15 4.93 5.98
N GLU A 77 -10.32 5.47 5.61
CA GLU A 77 -10.75 6.83 5.98
C GLU A 77 -9.75 7.93 5.59
N SER A 78 -8.91 7.68 4.57
CA SER A 78 -7.82 8.56 4.20
C SER A 78 -8.24 10.02 3.86
N PRO A 79 -9.45 10.36 3.40
CA PRO A 79 -9.89 11.74 3.25
C PRO A 79 -9.89 12.56 4.54
N MET A 80 -9.99 11.90 5.73
CA MET A 80 -9.95 12.60 7.02
C MET A 80 -8.62 13.34 7.25
N PHE A 81 -7.53 12.92 6.62
CA PHE A 81 -6.24 13.62 6.75
C PHE A 81 -6.26 15.03 6.12
N ASN A 82 -7.25 15.34 5.31
CA ASN A 82 -7.44 16.68 4.73
C ASN A 82 -8.38 17.57 5.57
N ALA A 83 -9.01 17.02 6.62
CA ALA A 83 -9.95 17.73 7.48
C ALA A 83 -9.26 18.13 8.79
N ILE A 84 -9.15 19.45 9.04
CA ILE A 84 -8.52 19.97 10.26
C ILE A 84 -9.28 19.52 11.52
N GLU A 85 -10.59 19.39 11.40
CA GLU A 85 -11.50 18.95 12.48
C GLU A 85 -11.23 17.50 12.90
N ALA A 86 -10.64 16.70 12.03
CA ALA A 86 -10.28 15.31 12.30
C ALA A 86 -8.90 15.15 12.97
N ALA A 87 -8.21 16.24 13.31
CA ALA A 87 -6.85 16.19 13.86
C ALA A 87 -6.73 15.30 15.11
N ALA A 88 -7.77 15.24 15.94
CA ALA A 88 -7.79 14.41 17.14
C ALA A 88 -7.56 12.91 16.86
N VAL A 89 -7.96 12.41 15.68
CA VAL A 89 -7.82 11.00 15.29
C VAL A 89 -6.74 10.81 14.22
N THR A 90 -6.51 11.79 13.35
CA THR A 90 -5.54 11.67 12.28
C THR A 90 -4.10 11.89 12.75
N VAL A 91 -3.85 12.76 13.71
CA VAL A 91 -2.50 12.98 14.25
C VAL A 91 -1.94 11.73 14.91
N PRO A 92 -2.66 11.03 15.83
CA PRO A 92 -2.19 9.75 16.35
C PRO A 92 -1.90 8.72 15.25
N ARG A 93 -2.76 8.64 14.24
CA ARG A 93 -2.56 7.72 13.10
C ARG A 93 -1.28 8.05 12.32
N LEU A 94 -0.98 9.33 12.09
CA LEU A 94 0.27 9.75 11.44
C LEU A 94 1.50 9.36 12.26
N GLU A 95 1.44 9.41 13.60
CA GLU A 95 2.55 8.97 14.44
C GLU A 95 2.80 7.46 14.31
N LEU A 96 1.75 6.63 14.24
CA LEU A 96 1.89 5.19 13.96
C LEU A 96 2.53 4.95 12.59
N ILE A 97 2.13 5.69 11.56
CA ILE A 97 2.73 5.59 10.22
C ILE A 97 4.20 6.00 10.24
N LYS A 98 4.55 7.06 10.96
CA LYS A 98 5.95 7.46 11.16
C LYS A 98 6.76 6.39 11.90
N GLN A 99 6.18 5.77 12.92
CA GLN A 99 6.81 4.65 13.62
C GLN A 99 7.05 3.47 12.68
N ALA A 100 6.06 3.11 11.86
CA ALA A 100 6.20 2.08 10.85
C ALA A 100 7.32 2.39 9.86
N GLY A 101 7.41 3.66 9.42
CA GLY A 101 8.50 4.11 8.55
C GLY A 101 9.89 3.96 9.19
N ARG A 102 10.02 4.28 10.49
CA ARG A 102 11.29 4.07 11.23
C ARG A 102 11.64 2.58 11.34
N GLN A 103 10.68 1.73 11.73
CA GLN A 103 10.90 0.28 11.80
C GLN A 103 11.34 -0.28 10.43
N TYR A 104 10.66 0.13 9.36
CA TYR A 104 11.00 -0.33 8.02
C TYR A 104 12.40 0.12 7.58
N ALA A 105 12.78 1.36 7.87
CA ALA A 105 14.11 1.87 7.54
C ALA A 105 15.23 1.16 8.31
N GLU A 106 14.99 0.80 9.58
CA GLU A 106 15.98 0.17 10.46
C GLU A 106 16.09 -1.34 10.26
N LYS A 107 14.94 -2.02 10.11
CA LYS A 107 14.84 -3.49 10.13
C LYS A 107 14.48 -4.10 8.76
N GLY A 108 13.96 -3.28 7.83
CA GLY A 108 13.39 -3.75 6.57
C GLY A 108 12.04 -4.46 6.70
N GLU A 109 11.41 -4.37 7.87
CA GLU A 109 10.10 -4.97 8.17
C GLU A 109 9.35 -4.10 9.19
N ILE A 110 8.04 -4.31 9.29
CA ILE A 110 7.16 -3.61 10.23
C ILE A 110 6.43 -4.66 11.07
N GLU A 111 6.34 -4.43 12.37
CA GLU A 111 5.64 -5.32 13.28
C GLU A 111 4.16 -5.47 12.90
N ALA A 112 3.67 -6.71 12.93
CA ALA A 112 2.30 -7.03 12.53
C ALA A 112 1.25 -6.31 13.39
N SER A 113 1.53 -6.10 14.68
CA SER A 113 0.67 -5.34 15.59
C SER A 113 0.53 -3.88 15.15
N LEU A 114 1.63 -3.24 14.78
CA LEU A 114 1.63 -1.86 14.30
C LEU A 114 0.89 -1.73 12.95
N LEU A 115 1.09 -2.68 12.03
CA LEU A 115 0.34 -2.72 10.77
C LEU A 115 -1.17 -2.90 11.01
N ALA A 116 -1.56 -3.78 11.93
CA ALA A 116 -2.96 -3.99 12.28
C ALA A 116 -3.59 -2.72 12.85
N GLU A 117 -2.88 -2.00 13.71
CA GLU A 117 -3.34 -0.74 14.28
C GLU A 117 -3.51 0.34 13.20
N ILE A 118 -2.54 0.50 12.28
CA ILE A 118 -2.62 1.45 11.16
C ILE A 118 -3.81 1.13 10.24
N THR A 119 -4.10 -0.15 10.02
CA THR A 119 -5.16 -0.62 9.11
C THR A 119 -6.56 -0.57 9.74
N SER A 120 -6.65 -0.46 11.07
CA SER A 120 -7.95 -0.37 11.76
C SER A 120 -8.65 0.97 11.47
N PRO A 121 -10.00 1.04 11.51
CA PRO A 121 -10.72 2.30 11.45
C PRO A 121 -10.25 3.29 12.52
N MET A 122 -10.22 4.59 12.20
CA MET A 122 -9.90 5.66 13.15
C MET A 122 -11.10 6.03 14.03
N ILE A 123 -12.30 5.86 13.49
CA ILE A 123 -13.58 6.08 14.18
C ILE A 123 -14.54 4.92 13.87
N PRO A 124 -15.67 4.78 14.60
CA PRO A 124 -16.69 3.79 14.27
C PRO A 124 -17.20 3.93 12.83
N GLU A 125 -17.38 2.82 12.13
CA GLU A 125 -17.74 2.78 10.70
C GLU A 125 -19.02 3.57 10.40
N GLU A 126 -20.04 3.44 11.28
CA GLU A 126 -21.31 4.13 11.15
C GLU A 126 -21.15 5.65 11.33
N GLN A 127 -20.25 6.08 12.23
CA GLN A 127 -19.97 7.49 12.43
C GLN A 127 -19.28 8.08 11.20
N TYR A 128 -18.30 7.37 10.63
CA TYR A 128 -17.65 7.82 9.40
C TYR A 128 -18.64 7.92 8.25
N ALA A 129 -19.49 6.91 8.05
CA ALA A 129 -20.52 6.93 7.02
C ALA A 129 -21.50 8.09 7.20
N ALA A 130 -21.91 8.42 8.43
CA ALA A 130 -22.77 9.55 8.72
C ALA A 130 -22.11 10.90 8.36
N ILE A 131 -20.81 11.07 8.69
CA ILE A 131 -20.03 12.27 8.33
C ILE A 131 -19.98 12.45 6.81
N VAL A 132 -19.64 11.39 6.08
CA VAL A 132 -19.56 11.46 4.61
C VAL A 132 -20.90 11.78 3.99
N ASN A 133 -21.98 11.16 4.47
CA ASN A 133 -23.33 11.38 3.93
C ASN A 133 -23.90 12.76 4.27
N SER A 134 -23.44 13.41 5.33
CA SER A 134 -23.91 14.77 5.70
C SER A 134 -23.29 15.87 4.84
N GLY A 135 -22.25 15.58 4.10
CA GLY A 135 -21.59 16.52 3.18
C GLY A 135 -22.08 16.47 1.74
N VAL A 136 -23.11 15.66 1.47
CA VAL A 136 -23.75 15.52 0.14
C VAL A 136 -25.00 16.34 0.02
#